data_927ed54b2d287e9f11de1f9264e3ff5e
#
_entry.id   927ed54b2d287e9f11de1f9264e3ff5e
#
_cell.length_a   1.000
_cell.length_b   1.000
_cell.length_c   1.000
_cell.angle_alpha   90.00
_cell.angle_beta   90.00
_cell.angle_gamma   90.00
#
_symmetry.space_group_name_H-M   'P 1'
#
loop_
_entity.id
_entity.type
_entity.pdbx_description
1 polymer ?
#
loop_
_entity_poly.entity_id
_entity_poly.type
_entity_poly.pdbx_seq_one_letter_code
_entity_poly.pdbx_strand_id
1 'polypeptide(L)'
;MTERNRQTLLGSLPTSFDAGPEWLRALRGRAADALREQGLPDKRTEAWRFTPVRSVVATEYSRQDGGVSSLVSTVPDGVTARSLKQALQDEPELLEGRLDLGGAPTHFAALNTALFVDGIWIDIPADTIVSAPIELAHAIPASSEPGVAYSRVLVTVGEGAELTLIETYAGGESGQLTNSVVEVDLGRNAKMSHVRVHENAGMQVGRVDVRQDADSGYRSNVVTLGGALLRFDVRCLLQGKGAECQLDGAYLVDGTDHVDHHTLVEHQASHCRSEQTYRGIVSGKGTAVFDGVVVVHRDAQKTEAHQENRNLLLSEGATVHTKPHLEIDADDVICSHGVTVGSLDEDQAFYLRTRGIPEDLARAMLIYAFLESIVDRVSHEPTRVRMREALLARIPHGDDIRGVT
;
A
#
# COMPACT_ATOMS: atom_id res chain seq x y z
N MET A 1 -20.26 -10.39 -29.43
CA MET A 1 -19.10 -9.97 -28.59
C MET A 1 -18.67 -8.63 -29.16
N THR A 2 -19.03 -7.54 -28.51
CA THR A 2 -18.60 -6.18 -28.87
C THR A 2 -17.09 -6.10 -28.64
N GLU A 3 -16.33 -5.75 -29.69
CA GLU A 3 -14.91 -5.37 -29.56
C GLU A 3 -14.82 -4.29 -28.48
N ARG A 4 -14.28 -4.65 -27.32
CA ARG A 4 -13.96 -3.68 -26.28
C ARG A 4 -12.82 -2.82 -26.82
N ASN A 5 -13.08 -1.54 -26.98
CA ASN A 5 -12.13 -0.57 -27.51
C ASN A 5 -10.94 -0.48 -26.54
N ARG A 6 -9.79 -1.05 -26.92
CA ARG A 6 -8.55 -0.98 -26.13
C ARG A 6 -7.89 0.35 -26.37
N GLN A 7 -7.35 0.91 -25.31
CA GLN A 7 -6.64 2.20 -25.35
C GLN A 7 -5.42 2.16 -24.44
N THR A 8 -4.39 2.93 -24.76
CA THR A 8 -3.32 3.22 -23.81
C THR A 8 -3.88 3.98 -22.61
N LEU A 9 -3.19 3.94 -21.48
CA LEU A 9 -3.66 4.62 -20.25
C LEU A 9 -3.93 6.12 -20.50
N LEU A 10 -3.05 6.82 -21.19
CA LEU A 10 -3.27 8.24 -21.54
C LEU A 10 -4.35 8.43 -22.60
N GLY A 11 -4.46 7.52 -23.56
CA GLY A 11 -5.50 7.55 -24.59
C GLY A 11 -6.91 7.36 -24.03
N SER A 12 -7.04 6.78 -22.82
CA SER A 12 -8.32 6.59 -22.13
C SER A 12 -8.84 7.85 -21.42
N LEU A 13 -8.04 8.93 -21.34
CA LEU A 13 -8.45 10.19 -20.69
C LEU A 13 -9.50 10.91 -21.52
N PRO A 14 -10.69 11.22 -20.97
CA PRO A 14 -11.71 11.97 -21.65
C PRO A 14 -11.28 13.44 -21.87
N THR A 15 -11.84 14.08 -22.86
CA THR A 15 -11.60 15.51 -23.15
C THR A 15 -12.36 16.44 -22.22
N SER A 16 -13.47 15.99 -21.64
CA SER A 16 -14.28 16.72 -20.64
C SER A 16 -14.83 15.75 -19.58
N PHE A 17 -15.22 16.32 -18.46
CA PHE A 17 -15.86 15.61 -17.34
C PHE A 17 -17.22 16.25 -17.06
N ASP A 18 -18.30 15.58 -17.49
CA ASP A 18 -19.65 16.13 -17.40
C ASP A 18 -20.46 15.56 -16.23
N ALA A 19 -20.00 14.42 -15.65
CA ALA A 19 -20.70 13.73 -14.57
C ALA A 19 -20.19 14.11 -13.17
N GLY A 20 -21.11 14.26 -12.23
CA GLY A 20 -20.84 14.56 -10.82
C GLY A 20 -20.89 16.05 -10.47
N PRO A 21 -20.69 16.40 -9.20
CA PRO A 21 -20.69 17.77 -8.73
C PRO A 21 -19.55 18.59 -9.35
N GLU A 22 -19.70 19.92 -9.35
CA GLU A 22 -18.75 20.84 -10.01
C GLU A 22 -17.31 20.67 -9.48
N TRP A 23 -17.14 20.58 -8.16
CA TRP A 23 -15.84 20.39 -7.53
C TRP A 23 -15.15 19.08 -7.99
N LEU A 24 -15.91 17.99 -8.17
CA LEU A 24 -15.36 16.72 -8.65
C LEU A 24 -14.96 16.78 -10.13
N ARG A 25 -15.78 17.47 -10.97
CA ARG A 25 -15.42 17.69 -12.38
C ARG A 25 -14.14 18.51 -12.50
N ALA A 26 -14.03 19.57 -11.67
CA ALA A 26 -12.82 20.39 -11.61
C ALA A 26 -11.59 19.57 -11.12
N LEU A 27 -11.75 18.72 -10.10
CA LEU A 27 -10.69 17.84 -9.61
C LEU A 27 -10.21 16.87 -10.70
N ARG A 28 -11.12 16.19 -11.37
CA ARG A 28 -10.81 15.28 -12.48
C ARG A 28 -10.14 15.99 -13.65
N GLY A 29 -10.61 17.21 -13.98
CA GLY A 29 -10.01 18.06 -15.00
C GLY A 29 -8.56 18.37 -14.70
N ARG A 30 -8.27 18.88 -13.49
CA ARG A 30 -6.88 19.16 -13.04
C ARG A 30 -6.00 17.90 -13.10
N ALA A 31 -6.51 16.76 -12.67
CA ALA A 31 -5.77 15.50 -12.69
C ALA A 31 -5.44 15.07 -14.14
N ALA A 32 -6.40 15.16 -15.05
CA ALA A 32 -6.19 14.84 -16.46
C ALA A 32 -5.22 15.82 -17.15
N ASP A 33 -5.31 17.11 -16.84
CA ASP A 33 -4.41 18.12 -17.41
C ASP A 33 -2.97 17.95 -16.92
N ALA A 34 -2.79 17.67 -15.62
CA ALA A 34 -1.49 17.31 -15.06
C ALA A 34 -0.87 16.09 -15.77
N LEU A 35 -1.68 15.06 -16.06
CA LEU A 35 -1.22 13.88 -16.81
C LEU A 35 -0.88 14.19 -18.26
N ARG A 36 -1.62 15.05 -18.94
CA ARG A 36 -1.31 15.46 -20.30
C ARG A 36 -0.01 16.26 -20.38
N GLU A 37 0.27 17.06 -19.37
CA GLU A 37 1.48 17.86 -19.27
C GLU A 37 2.71 17.05 -18.87
N GLN A 38 2.61 16.24 -17.82
CA GLN A 38 3.74 15.48 -17.25
C GLN A 38 3.97 14.13 -17.94
N GLY A 39 2.92 13.55 -18.54
CA GLY A 39 2.93 12.17 -19.04
C GLY A 39 2.89 11.13 -17.91
N LEU A 40 2.98 9.86 -18.30
CA LEU A 40 3.23 8.75 -17.36
C LEU A 40 4.74 8.62 -17.10
N PRO A 41 5.13 8.01 -15.97
CA PRO A 41 6.54 7.94 -15.62
C PRO A 41 7.35 7.12 -16.61
N ASP A 42 8.62 7.45 -16.75
CA ASP A 42 9.60 6.69 -17.49
C ASP A 42 10.87 6.49 -16.65
N LYS A 43 11.91 5.88 -17.24
CA LYS A 43 13.19 5.63 -16.57
C LYS A 43 13.96 6.91 -16.16
N ARG A 44 13.54 8.10 -16.62
CA ARG A 44 14.15 9.39 -16.26
C ARG A 44 13.42 10.01 -15.04
N THR A 45 12.22 9.53 -14.74
CA THR A 45 11.49 9.89 -13.54
C THR A 45 12.18 9.24 -12.35
N GLU A 46 12.83 10.03 -11.49
CA GLU A 46 13.72 9.51 -10.44
C GLU A 46 13.05 8.47 -9.55
N ALA A 47 11.84 8.73 -9.08
CA ALA A 47 11.06 7.81 -8.26
C ALA A 47 10.71 6.48 -8.97
N TRP A 48 10.91 6.37 -10.30
CA TRP A 48 10.63 5.18 -11.10
C TRP A 48 11.89 4.56 -11.71
N ARG A 49 13.06 5.07 -11.33
CA ARG A 49 14.35 4.67 -11.92
C ARG A 49 14.59 3.15 -11.89
N PHE A 50 14.18 2.50 -10.80
CA PHE A 50 14.40 1.07 -10.59
C PHE A 50 13.15 0.22 -10.91
N THR A 51 12.03 0.83 -11.30
CA THR A 51 10.76 0.13 -11.59
C THR A 51 10.44 0.16 -13.08
N PRO A 52 10.39 -1.00 -13.74
CA PRO A 52 10.26 -1.09 -15.20
C PRO A 52 8.81 -0.84 -15.65
N VAL A 53 8.37 0.42 -15.62
CA VAL A 53 7.00 0.83 -15.96
C VAL A 53 6.67 0.78 -17.45
N ARG A 54 7.66 0.59 -18.32
CA ARG A 54 7.48 0.66 -19.78
C ARG A 54 6.41 -0.30 -20.31
N SER A 55 6.37 -1.53 -19.82
CA SER A 55 5.36 -2.51 -20.21
C SER A 55 3.95 -2.07 -19.82
N VAL A 56 3.81 -1.50 -18.62
CA VAL A 56 2.52 -0.96 -18.13
C VAL A 56 2.02 0.17 -19.02
N VAL A 57 2.91 1.13 -19.35
CA VAL A 57 2.56 2.34 -20.10
C VAL A 57 2.28 2.05 -21.58
N ALA A 58 3.01 1.09 -22.17
CA ALA A 58 2.89 0.75 -23.59
C ALA A 58 1.73 -0.22 -23.92
N THR A 59 1.14 -0.86 -22.91
CA THR A 59 0.03 -1.80 -23.11
C THR A 59 -1.26 -1.05 -23.37
N GLU A 60 -2.07 -1.56 -24.31
CA GLU A 60 -3.44 -1.14 -24.53
C GLU A 60 -4.38 -1.99 -23.67
N TYR A 61 -5.19 -1.33 -22.87
CA TYR A 61 -6.08 -1.97 -21.91
C TYR A 61 -7.55 -1.81 -22.30
N SER A 62 -8.35 -2.81 -21.97
CA SER A 62 -9.80 -2.66 -21.83
C SER A 62 -10.13 -2.23 -20.40
N ARG A 63 -10.93 -1.17 -20.25
CA ARG A 63 -11.34 -0.68 -18.95
C ARG A 63 -12.33 -1.64 -18.28
N GLN A 64 -12.11 -1.88 -16.99
CA GLN A 64 -13.00 -2.68 -16.14
C GLN A 64 -13.74 -1.73 -15.18
N ASP A 65 -15.02 -1.45 -15.46
CA ASP A 65 -15.81 -0.41 -14.76
C ASP A 65 -16.62 -0.93 -13.56
N GLY A 66 -16.51 -2.19 -13.16
CA GLY A 66 -17.31 -2.72 -12.07
C GLY A 66 -16.69 -3.86 -11.30
N GLY A 67 -17.10 -4.02 -10.04
CA GLY A 67 -16.82 -5.20 -9.22
C GLY A 67 -15.38 -5.36 -8.73
N VAL A 68 -14.54 -4.33 -8.86
CA VAL A 68 -13.12 -4.40 -8.47
C VAL A 68 -12.94 -4.38 -6.96
N SER A 69 -13.77 -3.61 -6.25
CA SER A 69 -13.73 -3.51 -4.79
C SER A 69 -15.08 -3.93 -4.23
N SER A 70 -15.07 -4.82 -3.27
CA SER A 70 -16.26 -5.30 -2.58
C SER A 70 -16.07 -5.30 -1.07
N LEU A 71 -17.12 -4.93 -0.35
CA LEU A 71 -17.21 -5.09 1.09
C LEU A 71 -17.50 -6.58 1.39
N VAL A 72 -16.69 -7.19 2.23
CA VAL A 72 -16.77 -8.62 2.57
C VAL A 72 -17.38 -8.82 3.96
N SER A 73 -17.08 -7.91 4.89
CA SER A 73 -17.63 -7.96 6.25
C SER A 73 -19.00 -7.32 6.37
N THR A 74 -19.69 -7.62 7.46
CA THR A 74 -20.86 -6.83 7.91
C THR A 74 -20.39 -5.46 8.41
N VAL A 75 -21.21 -4.44 8.17
CA VAL A 75 -20.97 -3.08 8.68
C VAL A 75 -21.68 -2.93 10.02
N PRO A 76 -20.99 -2.50 11.09
CA PRO A 76 -21.62 -2.26 12.38
C PRO A 76 -22.66 -1.13 12.32
N ASP A 77 -23.65 -1.18 13.23
CA ASP A 77 -24.64 -0.12 13.34
C ASP A 77 -23.97 1.25 13.61
N GLY A 78 -24.47 2.27 12.96
CA GLY A 78 -23.95 3.65 13.07
C GLY A 78 -22.71 3.95 12.21
N VAL A 79 -22.15 2.94 11.55
CA VAL A 79 -21.02 3.10 10.61
C VAL A 79 -21.56 3.12 9.18
N THR A 80 -21.00 4.00 8.34
CA THR A 80 -21.29 4.00 6.91
C THR A 80 -20.21 3.24 6.16
N ALA A 81 -20.60 2.27 5.32
CA ALA A 81 -19.72 1.70 4.30
C ALA A 81 -20.57 1.42 3.04
N ARG A 82 -20.37 2.23 1.99
CA ARG A 82 -21.23 2.20 0.80
C ARG A 82 -20.48 2.60 -0.47
N SER A 83 -21.14 2.46 -1.61
CA SER A 83 -20.62 2.92 -2.90
C SER A 83 -20.29 4.41 -2.84
N LEU A 84 -19.04 4.73 -3.22
CA LEU A 84 -18.56 6.12 -3.34
C LEU A 84 -19.33 6.87 -4.45
N LYS A 85 -19.66 6.17 -5.55
CA LYS A 85 -20.48 6.75 -6.63
C LYS A 85 -21.86 7.16 -6.12
N GLN A 86 -22.51 6.33 -5.32
CA GLN A 86 -23.82 6.65 -4.74
C GLN A 86 -23.70 7.83 -3.76
N ALA A 87 -22.69 7.84 -2.90
CA ALA A 87 -22.44 8.95 -1.98
C ALA A 87 -22.21 10.28 -2.70
N LEU A 88 -21.46 10.25 -3.81
CA LEU A 88 -21.23 11.43 -4.68
C LEU A 88 -22.50 11.94 -5.38
N GLN A 89 -23.51 11.08 -5.53
CA GLN A 89 -24.81 11.47 -6.09
C GLN A 89 -25.77 12.03 -5.03
N ASP A 90 -25.81 11.40 -3.85
CA ASP A 90 -26.78 11.68 -2.81
C ASP A 90 -26.35 12.81 -1.88
N GLU A 91 -25.04 12.85 -1.51
CA GLU A 91 -24.47 13.76 -0.48
C GLU A 91 -23.09 14.27 -0.89
N PRO A 92 -22.93 14.88 -2.07
CA PRO A 92 -21.61 15.27 -2.60
C PRO A 92 -20.85 16.26 -1.70
N GLU A 93 -21.58 17.06 -0.91
CA GLU A 93 -21.00 18.06 0.01
C GLU A 93 -20.21 17.42 1.15
N LEU A 94 -20.55 16.19 1.57
CA LEU A 94 -19.80 15.47 2.60
C LEU A 94 -18.44 14.99 2.12
N LEU A 95 -18.25 14.90 0.81
CA LEU A 95 -17.05 14.37 0.18
C LEU A 95 -16.14 15.47 -0.38
N GLU A 96 -16.61 16.71 -0.42
CA GLU A 96 -15.82 17.85 -0.90
C GLU A 96 -14.61 18.09 0.02
N GLY A 97 -13.40 18.16 -0.57
CA GLY A 97 -12.14 18.33 0.16
C GLY A 97 -11.64 17.07 0.88
N ARG A 98 -12.34 15.91 0.73
CA ARG A 98 -11.92 14.61 1.27
C ARG A 98 -11.34 13.67 0.21
N LEU A 99 -11.42 14.04 -1.06
CA LEU A 99 -10.72 13.38 -2.15
C LEU A 99 -9.47 14.18 -2.51
N ASP A 100 -8.41 13.48 -2.92
CA ASP A 100 -7.10 14.04 -3.25
C ASP A 100 -6.34 14.62 -2.04
N LEU A 101 -6.38 13.88 -0.91
CA LEU A 101 -5.74 14.26 0.36
C LEU A 101 -4.22 14.41 0.23
N GLY A 102 -3.60 13.69 -0.70
CA GLY A 102 -2.16 13.70 -0.94
C GLY A 102 -1.63 14.95 -1.66
N GLY A 103 -2.47 15.92 -1.99
CA GLY A 103 -2.09 17.12 -2.74
C GLY A 103 -1.84 16.84 -4.22
N ALA A 104 -0.86 17.49 -4.86
CA ALA A 104 -0.65 17.40 -6.31
C ALA A 104 -0.63 15.95 -6.79
N PRO A 105 -1.57 15.55 -7.66
CA PRO A 105 -1.69 14.18 -8.10
C PRO A 105 -0.48 13.79 -8.94
N THR A 106 0.15 12.67 -8.60
CA THR A 106 1.29 12.13 -9.36
C THR A 106 0.83 11.02 -10.30
N HIS A 107 1.22 11.09 -11.57
CA HIS A 107 1.06 10.00 -12.55
C HIS A 107 -0.16 9.07 -12.34
N PHE A 108 0.04 7.91 -11.70
CA PHE A 108 -1.01 6.90 -11.52
C PHE A 108 -2.10 7.31 -10.51
N ALA A 109 -1.80 8.14 -9.51
CA ALA A 109 -2.83 8.68 -8.65
C ALA A 109 -3.71 9.69 -9.41
N ALA A 110 -3.12 10.53 -10.26
CA ALA A 110 -3.85 11.42 -11.15
C ALA A 110 -4.71 10.62 -12.16
N LEU A 111 -4.17 9.51 -12.69
CA LEU A 111 -4.90 8.62 -13.58
C LEU A 111 -6.14 8.02 -12.87
N ASN A 112 -5.98 7.54 -11.64
CA ASN A 112 -7.10 7.06 -10.83
C ASN A 112 -8.12 8.16 -10.59
N THR A 113 -7.69 9.35 -10.14
CA THR A 113 -8.59 10.49 -9.86
C THR A 113 -9.39 10.89 -11.11
N ALA A 114 -8.78 10.89 -12.30
CA ALA A 114 -9.47 11.18 -13.54
C ALA A 114 -10.47 10.09 -13.94
N LEU A 115 -10.16 8.81 -13.68
CA LEU A 115 -10.83 7.68 -14.32
C LEU A 115 -11.64 6.78 -13.37
N PHE A 116 -11.56 6.89 -12.04
CA PHE A 116 -12.40 6.03 -11.19
C PHE A 116 -13.89 6.26 -11.47
N VAL A 117 -14.68 5.19 -11.48
CA VAL A 117 -16.15 5.24 -11.68
C VAL A 117 -16.88 5.10 -10.38
N ASP A 118 -16.40 4.17 -9.56
CA ASP A 118 -16.95 3.85 -8.26
C ASP A 118 -15.82 3.48 -7.31
N GLY A 119 -16.16 3.27 -6.07
CA GLY A 119 -15.28 2.89 -4.98
C GLY A 119 -16.08 2.63 -3.72
N ILE A 120 -15.38 2.56 -2.60
CA ILE A 120 -16.01 2.38 -1.29
C ILE A 120 -15.73 3.63 -0.44
N TRP A 121 -16.77 4.18 0.16
CA TRP A 121 -16.67 5.19 1.22
C TRP A 121 -17.00 4.55 2.55
N ILE A 122 -16.08 4.66 3.52
CA ILE A 122 -16.23 4.22 4.90
C ILE A 122 -16.16 5.49 5.78
N ASP A 123 -17.20 5.70 6.58
CA ASP A 123 -17.26 6.84 7.50
C ASP A 123 -17.59 6.33 8.92
N ILE A 124 -16.66 6.60 9.83
CA ILE A 124 -16.78 6.24 11.24
C ILE A 124 -17.06 7.52 12.03
N PRO A 125 -18.25 7.65 12.62
CA PRO A 125 -18.60 8.82 13.44
C PRO A 125 -17.67 9.00 14.65
N ALA A 126 -17.60 10.22 15.17
CA ALA A 126 -16.83 10.52 16.38
C ALA A 126 -17.21 9.57 17.55
N ASP A 127 -16.22 9.28 18.41
CA ASP A 127 -16.35 8.45 19.61
C ASP A 127 -16.85 7.02 19.35
N THR A 128 -16.76 6.52 18.12
CA THR A 128 -17.20 5.18 17.73
C THR A 128 -16.04 4.19 17.72
N ILE A 129 -16.13 3.14 18.52
CA ILE A 129 -15.15 2.04 18.54
C ILE A 129 -15.68 0.88 17.71
N VAL A 130 -15.07 0.63 16.55
CA VAL A 130 -15.43 -0.48 15.67
C VAL A 130 -14.70 -1.74 16.13
N SER A 131 -15.41 -2.62 16.85
CA SER A 131 -14.81 -3.81 17.50
C SER A 131 -14.42 -4.92 16.52
N ALA A 132 -15.18 -5.09 15.43
CA ALA A 132 -14.85 -6.05 14.37
C ALA A 132 -14.24 -5.33 13.17
N PRO A 133 -13.23 -5.90 12.50
CA PRO A 133 -12.64 -5.24 11.33
C PRO A 133 -13.65 -5.10 10.19
N ILE A 134 -13.50 -4.00 9.45
CA ILE A 134 -14.13 -3.87 8.13
C ILE A 134 -13.19 -4.49 7.11
N GLU A 135 -13.71 -5.40 6.27
CA GLU A 135 -12.91 -6.13 5.30
C GLU A 135 -13.33 -5.78 3.88
N LEU A 136 -12.35 -5.40 3.06
CA LEU A 136 -12.50 -5.16 1.64
C LEU A 136 -11.72 -6.19 0.83
N ALA A 137 -12.33 -6.69 -0.24
CA ALA A 137 -11.65 -7.49 -1.25
C ALA A 137 -11.54 -6.69 -2.55
N HIS A 138 -10.34 -6.65 -3.11
CA HIS A 138 -10.05 -6.05 -4.40
C HIS A 138 -9.63 -7.18 -5.35
N ALA A 139 -10.46 -7.44 -6.35
CA ALA A 139 -10.19 -8.50 -7.31
C ALA A 139 -10.47 -8.01 -8.73
N ILE A 140 -9.53 -8.27 -9.65
CA ILE A 140 -9.80 -8.13 -11.06
C ILE A 140 -10.28 -9.49 -11.57
N PRO A 141 -11.41 -9.56 -12.27
CA PRO A 141 -11.84 -10.79 -12.91
C PRO A 141 -10.78 -11.31 -13.87
N ALA A 142 -10.54 -12.62 -13.87
CA ALA A 142 -9.63 -13.25 -14.82
C ALA A 142 -10.08 -12.96 -16.27
N SER A 143 -9.14 -12.59 -17.12
CA SER A 143 -9.39 -12.30 -18.53
C SER A 143 -8.13 -12.57 -19.33
N SER A 144 -8.27 -13.23 -20.48
CA SER A 144 -7.15 -13.42 -21.43
C SER A 144 -6.69 -12.13 -22.11
N GLU A 145 -7.45 -11.05 -21.96
CA GLU A 145 -7.19 -9.74 -22.56
C GLU A 145 -6.67 -8.77 -21.52
N PRO A 146 -5.69 -7.91 -21.85
CA PRO A 146 -5.23 -6.88 -20.93
C PRO A 146 -6.37 -5.98 -20.46
N GLY A 147 -6.53 -5.87 -19.15
CA GLY A 147 -7.56 -5.06 -18.50
C GLY A 147 -6.98 -4.12 -17.47
N VAL A 148 -7.60 -2.95 -17.30
CA VAL A 148 -7.26 -2.01 -16.23
C VAL A 148 -8.48 -1.70 -15.37
N ALA A 149 -8.27 -1.75 -14.06
CA ALA A 149 -9.26 -1.40 -13.06
C ALA A 149 -8.77 -0.25 -12.18
N TYR A 150 -9.68 0.69 -11.89
CA TYR A 150 -9.42 1.85 -11.04
C TYR A 150 -10.19 1.71 -9.74
N SER A 151 -9.51 1.19 -8.70
CA SER A 151 -10.09 1.06 -7.36
C SER A 151 -9.92 2.35 -6.57
N ARG A 152 -10.97 2.81 -5.88
CA ARG A 152 -10.93 3.97 -4.98
C ARG A 152 -11.56 3.62 -3.65
N VAL A 153 -10.86 3.95 -2.55
CA VAL A 153 -11.38 3.82 -1.19
C VAL A 153 -11.18 5.14 -0.47
N LEU A 154 -12.22 5.64 0.17
CA LEU A 154 -12.16 6.80 1.05
C LEU A 154 -12.56 6.35 2.45
N VAL A 155 -11.74 6.66 3.45
CA VAL A 155 -11.98 6.33 4.86
C VAL A 155 -11.91 7.60 5.67
N THR A 156 -12.98 7.91 6.39
CA THR A 156 -13.02 9.00 7.37
C THR A 156 -13.23 8.41 8.76
N VAL A 157 -12.35 8.74 9.69
CA VAL A 157 -12.44 8.29 11.09
C VAL A 157 -12.57 9.52 11.97
N GLY A 158 -13.74 9.68 12.57
CA GLY A 158 -14.09 10.83 13.39
C GLY A 158 -13.25 10.95 14.67
N GLU A 159 -13.36 12.09 15.37
CA GLU A 159 -12.66 12.34 16.62
C GLU A 159 -12.88 11.21 17.64
N GLY A 160 -11.81 10.69 18.25
CA GLY A 160 -11.87 9.64 19.26
C GLY A 160 -12.34 8.27 18.76
N ALA A 161 -12.56 8.09 17.45
CA ALA A 161 -13.03 6.83 16.90
C ALA A 161 -11.88 5.85 16.62
N GLU A 162 -12.20 4.54 16.60
CA GLU A 162 -11.23 3.48 16.33
C GLU A 162 -11.74 2.54 15.23
N LEU A 163 -10.86 2.21 14.27
CA LEU A 163 -11.15 1.31 13.14
C LEU A 163 -10.01 0.34 12.88
N THR A 164 -10.34 -0.91 12.59
CA THR A 164 -9.47 -1.84 11.87
C THR A 164 -10.01 -2.07 10.46
N LEU A 165 -9.23 -1.73 9.43
CA LEU A 165 -9.53 -2.00 8.02
C LEU A 165 -8.58 -3.07 7.50
N ILE A 166 -9.13 -4.08 6.82
CA ILE A 166 -8.37 -5.14 6.17
C ILE A 166 -8.67 -5.11 4.67
N GLU A 167 -7.65 -4.92 3.85
CA GLU A 167 -7.76 -4.96 2.39
C GLU A 167 -6.99 -6.17 1.85
N THR A 168 -7.65 -6.97 1.04
CA THR A 168 -7.02 -8.08 0.32
C THR A 168 -7.07 -7.79 -1.18
N TYR A 169 -5.89 -7.77 -1.79
CA TYR A 169 -5.71 -7.64 -3.24
C TYR A 169 -5.39 -9.01 -3.80
N ALA A 170 -6.32 -9.60 -4.55
CA ALA A 170 -6.20 -10.96 -5.08
C ALA A 170 -6.65 -11.03 -6.55
N GLY A 171 -6.36 -12.16 -7.20
CA GLY A 171 -6.70 -12.37 -8.60
C GLY A 171 -5.74 -11.67 -9.55
N GLY A 172 -6.24 -11.35 -10.75
CA GLY A 172 -5.42 -10.82 -11.83
C GLY A 172 -4.51 -11.89 -12.44
N GLU A 173 -4.42 -11.88 -13.76
CA GLU A 173 -3.48 -12.68 -14.52
C GLU A 173 -2.41 -11.77 -15.13
N SER A 174 -1.40 -12.35 -15.73
CA SER A 174 -0.42 -11.59 -16.52
C SER A 174 -1.15 -10.71 -17.56
N GLY A 175 -0.86 -9.40 -17.54
CA GLY A 175 -1.52 -8.41 -18.40
C GLY A 175 -2.66 -7.63 -17.75
N GLN A 176 -3.11 -7.98 -16.54
CA GLN A 176 -4.09 -7.20 -15.79
C GLN A 176 -3.39 -6.13 -14.94
N LEU A 177 -3.94 -4.90 -14.93
CA LEU A 177 -3.45 -3.78 -14.12
C LEU A 177 -4.51 -3.33 -13.12
N THR A 178 -4.17 -3.31 -11.84
CA THR A 178 -4.92 -2.60 -10.82
C THR A 178 -4.26 -1.26 -10.53
N ASN A 179 -4.97 -0.16 -10.74
CA ASN A 179 -4.57 1.14 -10.24
C ASN A 179 -5.47 1.52 -9.06
N SER A 180 -4.93 1.47 -7.86
CA SER A 180 -5.69 1.67 -6.62
C SER A 180 -5.26 2.94 -5.88
N VAL A 181 -6.24 3.68 -5.33
CA VAL A 181 -5.98 4.80 -4.43
C VAL A 181 -6.87 4.66 -3.20
N VAL A 182 -6.24 4.72 -2.03
CA VAL A 182 -6.88 4.72 -0.72
C VAL A 182 -6.58 6.06 -0.05
N GLU A 183 -7.59 6.72 0.46
CA GLU A 183 -7.46 7.97 1.19
C GLU A 183 -8.02 7.80 2.59
N VAL A 184 -7.25 8.19 3.58
CA VAL A 184 -7.58 8.06 5.00
C VAL A 184 -7.49 9.43 5.66
N ASP A 185 -8.58 9.86 6.27
CA ASP A 185 -8.67 11.10 7.04
C ASP A 185 -8.95 10.78 8.51
N LEU A 186 -7.96 11.01 9.38
CA LEU A 186 -8.06 10.73 10.81
C LEU A 186 -8.28 12.03 11.59
N GLY A 187 -9.41 12.12 12.27
CA GLY A 187 -9.72 13.19 13.20
C GLY A 187 -8.86 13.14 14.47
N ARG A 188 -9.00 14.13 15.32
CA ARG A 188 -8.28 14.23 16.61
C ARG A 188 -8.48 12.94 17.44
N ASN A 189 -7.38 12.42 17.99
CA ASN A 189 -7.38 11.20 18.82
C ASN A 189 -7.99 9.97 18.15
N ALA A 190 -8.22 9.99 16.83
CA ALA A 190 -8.68 8.82 16.08
C ALA A 190 -7.57 7.78 15.91
N LYS A 191 -7.93 6.49 15.90
CA LYS A 191 -6.97 5.40 15.71
C LYS A 191 -7.40 4.47 14.61
N MET A 192 -6.48 4.16 13.71
CA MET A 192 -6.73 3.20 12.63
C MET A 192 -5.61 2.18 12.52
N SER A 193 -6.00 0.90 12.49
CA SER A 193 -5.16 -0.21 12.05
C SER A 193 -5.54 -0.58 10.62
N HIS A 194 -4.59 -0.51 9.69
CA HIS A 194 -4.80 -0.77 8.27
C HIS A 194 -3.93 -1.93 7.81
N VAL A 195 -4.54 -3.07 7.59
CA VAL A 195 -3.85 -4.29 7.13
C VAL A 195 -4.09 -4.49 5.65
N ARG A 196 -3.01 -4.69 4.88
CA ARG A 196 -3.08 -4.94 3.43
C ARG A 196 -2.35 -6.21 3.07
N VAL A 197 -3.00 -7.07 2.30
CA VAL A 197 -2.43 -8.33 1.81
C VAL A 197 -2.48 -8.33 0.29
N HIS A 198 -1.31 -8.38 -0.34
CA HIS A 198 -1.15 -8.41 -1.78
C HIS A 198 -0.77 -9.82 -2.24
N GLU A 199 -1.72 -10.51 -2.86
CA GLU A 199 -1.61 -11.89 -3.36
C GLU A 199 -1.88 -11.98 -4.87
N ASN A 200 -1.98 -10.83 -5.56
CA ASN A 200 -2.29 -10.79 -6.98
C ASN A 200 -1.06 -11.14 -7.84
N ALA A 201 -1.30 -11.93 -8.89
CA ALA A 201 -0.26 -12.30 -9.85
C ALA A 201 -0.05 -11.27 -10.97
N GLY A 202 -0.98 -10.34 -11.14
CA GLY A 202 -0.94 -9.29 -12.17
C GLY A 202 -0.05 -8.10 -11.79
N MET A 203 -0.29 -6.98 -12.47
CA MET A 203 0.38 -5.71 -12.17
C MET A 203 -0.49 -4.86 -11.25
N GLN A 204 0.14 -4.17 -10.30
CA GLN A 204 -0.53 -3.24 -9.42
C GLN A 204 0.31 -1.97 -9.24
N VAL A 205 -0.33 -0.82 -9.44
CA VAL A 205 0.23 0.47 -9.05
C VAL A 205 -0.78 1.16 -8.15
N GLY A 206 -0.42 1.32 -6.88
CA GLY A 206 -1.33 1.83 -5.87
C GLY A 206 -0.72 2.93 -5.01
N ARG A 207 -1.62 3.66 -4.32
CA ARG A 207 -1.24 4.71 -3.38
C ARG A 207 -2.18 4.72 -2.18
N VAL A 208 -1.62 5.00 -1.01
CA VAL A 208 -2.35 5.33 0.21
C VAL A 208 -1.93 6.72 0.66
N ASP A 209 -2.88 7.63 0.79
CA ASP A 209 -2.68 8.94 1.39
C ASP A 209 -3.39 9.01 2.74
N VAL A 210 -2.66 9.37 3.79
CA VAL A 210 -3.17 9.47 5.15
C VAL A 210 -2.96 10.87 5.67
N ARG A 211 -4.03 11.51 6.13
CA ARG A 211 -4.00 12.79 6.85
C ARG A 211 -4.33 12.56 8.31
N GLN A 212 -3.49 13.06 9.20
CA GLN A 212 -3.58 12.85 10.63
C GLN A 212 -3.72 14.17 11.41
N ASP A 213 -4.80 14.31 12.16
CA ASP A 213 -4.99 15.40 13.11
C ASP A 213 -4.32 15.07 14.47
N ALA A 214 -4.42 15.98 15.44
CA ALA A 214 -3.73 15.91 16.73
C ALA A 214 -4.06 14.61 17.49
N ASP A 215 -3.01 14.02 18.09
CA ASP A 215 -3.05 12.82 18.93
C ASP A 215 -3.63 11.57 18.22
N SER A 216 -3.78 11.63 16.90
CA SER A 216 -4.25 10.49 16.11
C SER A 216 -3.15 9.43 15.91
N GLY A 217 -3.58 8.18 15.69
CA GLY A 217 -2.67 7.06 15.47
C GLY A 217 -3.01 6.28 14.19
N TYR A 218 -2.04 6.14 13.30
CA TYR A 218 -2.15 5.30 12.10
C TYR A 218 -1.14 4.18 12.14
N ARG A 219 -1.61 2.93 12.05
CA ARG A 219 -0.77 1.74 11.93
C ARG A 219 -1.08 1.01 10.64
N SER A 220 -0.06 0.85 9.80
CA SER A 220 -0.16 0.09 8.55
C SER A 220 0.68 -1.17 8.62
N ASN A 221 0.07 -2.32 8.34
CA ASN A 221 0.78 -3.58 8.15
C ASN A 221 0.53 -4.08 6.72
N VAL A 222 1.59 -4.29 5.95
CA VAL A 222 1.48 -4.81 4.60
C VAL A 222 2.25 -6.11 4.44
N VAL A 223 1.62 -7.11 3.84
CA VAL A 223 2.29 -8.34 3.37
C VAL A 223 2.13 -8.44 1.87
N THR A 224 3.26 -8.53 1.16
CA THR A 224 3.33 -8.65 -0.29
C THR A 224 3.96 -9.97 -0.67
N LEU A 225 3.20 -10.80 -1.38
CA LEU A 225 3.57 -12.16 -1.77
C LEU A 225 3.83 -12.25 -3.27
N GLY A 226 4.75 -11.41 -3.78
CA GLY A 226 5.07 -11.35 -5.20
C GLY A 226 4.11 -10.49 -6.04
N GLY A 227 4.17 -10.68 -7.34
CA GLY A 227 3.41 -9.95 -8.36
C GLY A 227 4.29 -9.58 -9.54
N ALA A 228 3.78 -9.71 -10.77
CA ALA A 228 4.56 -9.41 -11.98
C ALA A 228 5.17 -8.00 -11.94
N LEU A 229 4.41 -7.04 -11.42
CA LEU A 229 4.88 -5.72 -11.02
C LEU A 229 3.94 -5.18 -9.95
N LEU A 230 4.45 -4.97 -8.75
CA LEU A 230 3.73 -4.26 -7.70
C LEU A 230 4.51 -3.00 -7.34
N ARG A 231 3.86 -1.86 -7.43
CA ARG A 231 4.36 -0.62 -6.83
C ARG A 231 3.30 0.00 -5.94
N PHE A 232 3.68 0.33 -4.70
CA PHE A 232 2.78 0.91 -3.73
C PHE A 232 3.44 2.08 -2.99
N ASP A 233 2.83 3.26 -3.13
CA ASP A 233 3.26 4.48 -2.46
C ASP A 233 2.38 4.69 -1.21
N VAL A 234 2.97 4.92 -0.04
CA VAL A 234 2.26 5.27 1.20
C VAL A 234 2.74 6.65 1.65
N ARG A 235 1.83 7.59 1.77
CA ARG A 235 2.11 8.94 2.24
C ARG A 235 1.31 9.26 3.48
N CYS A 236 1.99 9.64 4.56
CA CYS A 236 1.38 10.02 5.83
C CYS A 236 1.74 11.48 6.16
N LEU A 237 0.72 12.31 6.35
CA LEU A 237 0.84 13.72 6.71
C LEU A 237 0.45 13.90 8.18
N LEU A 238 1.42 14.08 9.07
CA LEU A 238 1.23 14.30 10.49
C LEU A 238 1.02 15.80 10.72
N GLN A 239 -0.22 16.26 10.54
CA GLN A 239 -0.58 17.69 10.56
C GLN A 239 -0.93 18.18 11.97
N GLY A 240 -1.39 17.29 12.83
CA GLY A 240 -1.74 17.60 14.20
C GLY A 240 -0.62 17.25 15.19
N LYS A 241 -0.48 18.02 16.27
CA LYS A 241 0.48 17.74 17.33
C LYS A 241 0.25 16.37 17.96
N GLY A 242 1.33 15.63 18.23
CA GLY A 242 1.25 14.33 18.90
C GLY A 242 0.75 13.18 18.01
N ALA A 243 0.62 13.38 16.71
CA ALA A 243 0.22 12.31 15.80
C ALA A 243 1.30 11.22 15.70
N GLU A 244 0.86 9.96 15.66
CA GLU A 244 1.73 8.78 15.59
C GLU A 244 1.47 7.99 14.30
N CYS A 245 2.55 7.58 13.61
CA CYS A 245 2.50 6.78 12.38
C CYS A 245 3.43 5.58 12.49
N GLN A 246 2.89 4.38 12.27
CA GLN A 246 3.68 3.14 12.20
C GLN A 246 3.43 2.44 10.88
N LEU A 247 4.50 2.18 10.10
CA LEU A 247 4.45 1.50 8.81
C LEU A 247 5.30 0.23 8.86
N ASP A 248 4.65 -0.92 8.85
CA ASP A 248 5.29 -2.23 8.86
C ASP A 248 5.04 -2.96 7.55
N GLY A 249 6.10 -3.51 6.94
CA GLY A 249 5.99 -4.24 5.69
C GLY A 249 6.82 -5.52 5.64
N ALA A 250 6.21 -6.61 5.17
CA ALA A 250 6.89 -7.85 4.81
C ALA A 250 6.68 -8.14 3.32
N TYR A 251 7.74 -8.45 2.59
CA TYR A 251 7.62 -8.83 1.19
C TYR A 251 8.50 -10.03 0.83
N LEU A 252 7.90 -10.93 0.07
CA LEU A 252 8.57 -12.10 -0.49
C LEU A 252 8.47 -12.02 -2.02
N VAL A 253 9.62 -11.94 -2.67
CA VAL A 253 9.77 -11.73 -4.11
C VAL A 253 10.54 -12.90 -4.70
N ASP A 254 9.97 -13.57 -5.67
CA ASP A 254 10.57 -14.74 -6.30
C ASP A 254 10.47 -14.71 -7.83
N GLY A 255 11.17 -15.61 -8.49
CA GLY A 255 11.11 -15.75 -9.95
C GLY A 255 11.58 -14.51 -10.67
N THR A 256 10.71 -13.81 -11.36
CA THR A 256 10.95 -12.53 -12.06
C THR A 256 10.07 -11.39 -11.55
N ASP A 257 9.46 -11.57 -10.39
CA ASP A 257 8.58 -10.61 -9.77
C ASP A 257 9.31 -9.30 -9.43
N HIS A 258 8.54 -8.21 -9.47
CA HIS A 258 9.05 -6.88 -9.13
C HIS A 258 8.15 -6.24 -8.07
N VAL A 259 8.71 -5.96 -6.89
CA VAL A 259 7.99 -5.33 -5.78
C VAL A 259 8.70 -4.04 -5.40
N ASP A 260 7.94 -2.94 -5.38
CA ASP A 260 8.44 -1.59 -5.11
C ASP A 260 7.56 -0.91 -4.05
N HIS A 261 8.11 -0.66 -2.87
CA HIS A 261 7.48 0.06 -1.78
C HIS A 261 8.12 1.45 -1.61
N HIS A 262 7.29 2.48 -1.76
CA HIS A 262 7.66 3.86 -1.44
C HIS A 262 6.90 4.34 -0.21
N THR A 263 7.59 4.99 0.69
CA THR A 263 6.98 5.63 1.86
C THR A 263 7.42 7.09 1.96
N LEU A 264 6.47 7.97 2.27
CA LEU A 264 6.73 9.37 2.60
C LEU A 264 5.99 9.69 3.89
N VAL A 265 6.72 10.02 4.94
CA VAL A 265 6.15 10.49 6.20
C VAL A 265 6.56 11.95 6.41
N GLU A 266 5.57 12.85 6.40
CA GLU A 266 5.78 14.26 6.61
C GLU A 266 5.34 14.68 8.03
N HIS A 267 6.29 15.06 8.87
CA HIS A 267 6.03 15.66 10.17
C HIS A 267 5.85 17.18 10.00
N GLN A 268 4.62 17.64 10.08
CA GLN A 268 4.26 19.04 9.94
C GLN A 268 3.97 19.74 11.28
N ALA A 269 3.78 18.95 12.36
CA ALA A 269 3.49 19.42 13.70
C ALA A 269 4.48 18.86 14.73
N SER A 270 4.55 19.49 15.91
CA SER A 270 5.47 19.09 16.97
C SER A 270 5.03 17.85 17.74
N HIS A 271 5.98 17.16 18.40
CA HIS A 271 5.76 15.96 19.23
C HIS A 271 5.20 14.76 18.46
N CYS A 272 5.37 14.72 17.16
CA CYS A 272 4.93 13.60 16.34
C CYS A 272 5.94 12.47 16.36
N ARG A 273 5.47 11.24 16.17
CA ARG A 273 6.30 10.04 16.13
C ARG A 273 6.03 9.22 14.88
N SER A 274 7.10 8.72 14.25
CA SER A 274 6.97 7.73 13.18
C SER A 274 7.96 6.59 13.31
N GLU A 275 7.50 5.38 13.01
CA GLU A 275 8.32 4.18 12.92
C GLU A 275 8.02 3.46 11.60
N GLN A 276 9.06 3.09 10.86
CA GLN A 276 8.94 2.32 9.63
C GLN A 276 9.83 1.10 9.71
N THR A 277 9.25 -0.10 9.57
CA THR A 277 10.01 -1.35 9.60
C THR A 277 9.61 -2.23 8.43
N TYR A 278 10.52 -2.39 7.46
CA TYR A 278 10.29 -3.22 6.29
C TYR A 278 11.30 -4.37 6.22
N ARG A 279 10.82 -5.57 5.93
CA ARG A 279 11.64 -6.77 5.75
C ARG A 279 11.32 -7.46 4.45
N GLY A 280 12.36 -7.73 3.65
CA GLY A 280 12.23 -8.33 2.34
C GLY A 280 13.06 -9.59 2.19
N ILE A 281 12.51 -10.57 1.49
CA ILE A 281 13.21 -11.75 1.00
C ILE A 281 13.10 -11.77 -0.51
N VAL A 282 14.23 -11.89 -1.19
CA VAL A 282 14.29 -11.88 -2.65
C VAL A 282 15.06 -13.09 -3.15
N SER A 283 14.43 -13.85 -4.06
CA SER A 283 14.97 -15.06 -4.65
C SER A 283 14.84 -15.07 -6.18
N GLY A 284 15.40 -16.07 -6.85
CA GLY A 284 15.35 -16.21 -8.29
C GLY A 284 16.06 -15.05 -9.01
N LYS A 285 15.33 -14.33 -9.84
CA LYS A 285 15.71 -13.08 -10.52
C LYS A 285 14.81 -11.92 -10.10
N GLY A 286 14.14 -12.07 -8.97
CA GLY A 286 13.24 -11.09 -8.40
C GLY A 286 13.95 -9.77 -8.10
N THR A 287 13.20 -8.69 -8.15
CA THR A 287 13.69 -7.35 -7.81
C THR A 287 12.80 -6.73 -6.75
N ALA A 288 13.41 -6.26 -5.66
CA ALA A 288 12.73 -5.45 -4.66
C ALA A 288 13.28 -4.03 -4.64
N VAL A 289 12.38 -3.06 -4.48
CA VAL A 289 12.74 -1.66 -4.28
C VAL A 289 12.09 -1.18 -2.97
N PHE A 290 12.85 -0.48 -2.15
CA PHE A 290 12.35 0.28 -1.02
C PHE A 290 12.90 1.70 -1.07
N ASP A 291 12.01 2.68 -1.19
CA ASP A 291 12.36 4.11 -1.11
C ASP A 291 11.55 4.73 0.03
N GLY A 292 12.24 5.09 1.10
CA GLY A 292 11.60 5.62 2.29
C GLY A 292 12.08 7.04 2.60
N VAL A 293 11.17 8.00 2.60
CA VAL A 293 11.46 9.40 2.87
C VAL A 293 10.75 9.84 4.14
N VAL A 294 11.50 10.47 5.03
CA VAL A 294 10.95 11.20 6.19
C VAL A 294 11.30 12.68 6.04
N VAL A 295 10.28 13.51 6.07
CA VAL A 295 10.42 14.98 6.04
C VAL A 295 10.00 15.54 7.38
N VAL A 296 10.86 16.34 8.03
CA VAL A 296 10.58 17.00 9.28
C VAL A 296 10.64 18.51 9.07
N HIS A 297 9.47 19.16 9.04
CA HIS A 297 9.37 20.59 8.84
C HIS A 297 9.92 21.37 10.03
N ARG A 298 10.31 22.62 9.82
CA ARG A 298 10.93 23.48 10.82
C ARG A 298 10.19 23.56 12.15
N ASP A 299 8.85 23.63 12.10
CA ASP A 299 7.99 23.75 13.28
C ASP A 299 7.67 22.39 13.94
N ALA A 300 8.07 21.30 13.32
CA ALA A 300 7.86 19.94 13.82
C ALA A 300 8.92 19.54 14.89
N GLN A 301 9.10 20.38 15.88
CA GLN A 301 10.04 20.14 16.98
C GLN A 301 9.59 18.96 17.86
N LYS A 302 10.53 18.28 18.53
CA LYS A 302 10.29 17.08 19.37
C LYS A 302 9.76 15.89 18.55
N THR A 303 10.09 15.84 17.26
CA THR A 303 9.83 14.68 16.43
C THR A 303 10.75 13.53 16.79
N GLU A 304 10.18 12.31 16.84
CA GLU A 304 10.91 11.04 16.85
C GLU A 304 10.59 10.27 15.56
N ALA A 305 11.61 9.96 14.76
CA ALA A 305 11.41 9.22 13.50
C ALA A 305 12.47 8.12 13.32
N HIS A 306 12.01 6.88 13.18
CA HIS A 306 12.88 5.72 12.99
C HIS A 306 12.48 4.95 11.72
N GLN A 307 13.49 4.63 10.89
CA GLN A 307 13.27 3.87 9.67
C GLN A 307 14.26 2.71 9.59
N GLU A 308 13.75 1.51 9.37
CA GLU A 308 14.56 0.30 9.16
C GLU A 308 14.08 -0.47 7.93
N ASN A 309 15.02 -0.84 7.03
CA ASN A 309 14.75 -1.79 5.96
C ASN A 309 15.82 -2.88 5.94
N ARG A 310 15.40 -4.13 6.13
CA ARG A 310 16.29 -5.30 6.09
C ARG A 310 15.90 -6.25 4.97
N ASN A 311 16.88 -6.73 4.23
CA ASN A 311 16.66 -7.61 3.09
C ASN A 311 17.59 -8.81 3.13
N LEU A 312 17.05 -9.97 2.77
CA LEU A 312 17.81 -11.20 2.52
C LEU A 312 17.75 -11.58 1.04
N LEU A 313 18.90 -11.77 0.43
CA LEU A 313 19.06 -12.31 -0.91
C LEU A 313 19.32 -13.81 -0.83
N LEU A 314 18.45 -14.61 -1.46
CA LEU A 314 18.56 -16.08 -1.47
C LEU A 314 19.15 -16.63 -2.75
N SER A 315 19.39 -15.79 -3.78
CA SER A 315 19.90 -16.18 -5.09
C SER A 315 20.83 -15.12 -5.67
N GLU A 316 21.80 -15.50 -6.47
CA GLU A 316 22.74 -14.60 -7.14
C GLU A 316 22.04 -13.63 -8.12
N GLY A 317 20.91 -14.05 -8.71
CA GLY A 317 20.13 -13.21 -9.64
C GLY A 317 19.19 -12.21 -8.96
N ALA A 318 18.99 -12.34 -7.65
CA ALA A 318 18.11 -11.46 -6.88
C ALA A 318 18.70 -10.06 -6.70
N THR A 319 17.85 -9.04 -6.78
CA THR A 319 18.29 -7.64 -6.72
C THR A 319 17.46 -6.87 -5.70
N VAL A 320 18.12 -6.04 -4.89
CA VAL A 320 17.47 -5.10 -3.98
C VAL A 320 18.02 -3.70 -4.20
N HIS A 321 17.11 -2.74 -4.37
CA HIS A 321 17.42 -1.32 -4.34
C HIS A 321 16.76 -0.70 -3.11
N THR A 322 17.55 -0.17 -2.19
CA THR A 322 17.02 0.43 -0.96
C THR A 322 17.62 1.81 -0.73
N LYS A 323 16.74 2.80 -0.51
CA LYS A 323 17.10 4.22 -0.41
C LYS A 323 16.32 4.85 0.75
N PRO A 324 16.83 4.78 1.99
CA PRO A 324 16.29 5.59 3.07
C PRO A 324 16.78 7.04 2.94
N HIS A 325 15.88 8.00 3.17
CA HIS A 325 16.18 9.41 3.08
C HIS A 325 15.54 10.21 4.21
N LEU A 326 16.30 11.14 4.81
CA LEU A 326 15.84 12.04 5.85
C LEU A 326 16.05 13.48 5.40
N GLU A 327 14.98 14.29 5.40
CA GLU A 327 15.00 15.74 5.17
C GLU A 327 14.56 16.42 6.48
N ILE A 328 15.49 17.03 7.20
CA ILE A 328 15.22 17.51 8.55
C ILE A 328 15.55 19.01 8.63
N ASP A 329 14.50 19.82 8.79
CA ASP A 329 14.60 21.27 8.93
C ASP A 329 14.45 21.75 10.40
N ALA A 330 14.14 20.81 11.35
CA ALA A 330 13.99 21.09 12.76
C ALA A 330 15.26 20.73 13.56
N ASP A 331 15.52 21.42 14.66
CA ASP A 331 16.76 21.25 15.44
C ASP A 331 16.61 20.26 16.60
N ASP A 332 15.43 20.19 17.25
CA ASP A 332 15.20 19.38 18.45
C ASP A 332 14.41 18.13 18.10
N VAL A 333 15.09 17.15 17.51
CA VAL A 333 14.50 15.90 17.01
C VAL A 333 15.42 14.70 17.23
N ILE A 334 14.83 13.50 17.21
CA ILE A 334 15.55 12.21 17.26
C ILE A 334 15.16 11.44 16.01
N CYS A 335 16.06 11.40 15.03
CA CYS A 335 15.80 10.72 13.76
C CYS A 335 16.93 9.72 13.45
N SER A 336 16.55 8.55 12.96
CA SER A 336 17.51 7.54 12.52
C SER A 336 16.97 6.72 11.35
N HIS A 337 17.88 6.24 10.52
CA HIS A 337 17.57 5.20 9.54
C HIS A 337 18.63 4.11 9.52
N GLY A 338 18.23 2.89 9.14
CA GLY A 338 19.11 1.75 9.00
C GLY A 338 18.70 0.87 7.83
N VAL A 339 19.69 0.37 7.08
CA VAL A 339 19.49 -0.54 5.96
C VAL A 339 20.46 -1.68 6.03
N THR A 340 19.96 -2.89 5.78
CA THR A 340 20.83 -4.06 5.58
C THR A 340 20.38 -4.85 4.36
N VAL A 341 21.35 -5.31 3.57
CA VAL A 341 21.17 -6.28 2.51
C VAL A 341 22.21 -7.38 2.74
N GLY A 342 21.75 -8.59 2.93
CA GLY A 342 22.62 -9.73 3.26
C GLY A 342 22.08 -11.05 2.75
N SER A 343 22.69 -12.13 3.18
CA SER A 343 22.23 -13.51 3.00
C SER A 343 21.75 -14.10 4.31
N LEU A 344 21.20 -15.31 4.27
CA LEU A 344 20.90 -16.07 5.49
C LEU A 344 22.18 -16.25 6.32
N ASP A 345 22.02 -16.16 7.63
CA ASP A 345 23.10 -16.39 8.60
C ASP A 345 23.46 -17.87 8.62
N GLU A 346 24.63 -18.21 8.06
CA GLU A 346 25.09 -19.59 7.98
C GLU A 346 25.44 -20.18 9.35
N ASP A 347 25.82 -19.36 10.34
CA ASP A 347 26.08 -19.81 11.72
C ASP A 347 24.76 -20.22 12.40
N GLN A 348 23.67 -19.47 12.16
CA GLN A 348 22.33 -19.85 12.64
C GLN A 348 21.84 -21.13 11.95
N ALA A 349 22.01 -21.25 10.64
CA ALA A 349 21.67 -22.47 9.90
C ALA A 349 22.48 -23.66 10.41
N PHE A 350 23.78 -23.49 10.62
CA PHE A 350 24.66 -24.52 11.21
C PHE A 350 24.21 -24.91 12.63
N TYR A 351 23.88 -23.94 13.48
CA TYR A 351 23.37 -24.22 14.82
C TYR A 351 22.12 -25.09 14.81
N LEU A 352 21.14 -24.80 13.96
CA LEU A 352 19.94 -25.63 13.79
C LEU A 352 20.27 -27.05 13.34
N ARG A 353 21.22 -27.21 12.40
CA ARG A 353 21.69 -28.51 11.93
C ARG A 353 22.35 -29.31 13.04
N THR A 354 23.11 -28.68 13.94
CA THR A 354 23.71 -29.39 15.10
C THR A 354 22.65 -29.90 16.08
N ARG A 355 21.42 -29.40 16.02
CA ARG A 355 20.24 -29.88 16.76
C ARG A 355 19.44 -30.95 16.02
N GLY A 356 19.94 -31.43 14.88
CA GLY A 356 19.32 -32.50 14.09
C GLY A 356 18.26 -32.01 13.10
N ILE A 357 18.13 -30.72 12.87
CA ILE A 357 17.22 -30.15 11.87
C ILE A 357 17.87 -30.24 10.48
N PRO A 358 17.21 -30.87 9.47
CA PRO A 358 17.70 -30.89 8.10
C PRO A 358 18.01 -29.49 7.56
N GLU A 359 18.98 -29.38 6.65
CA GLU A 359 19.46 -28.09 6.15
C GLU A 359 18.35 -27.25 5.51
N ASP A 360 17.55 -27.87 4.62
CA ASP A 360 16.46 -27.19 3.92
C ASP A 360 15.40 -26.67 4.89
N LEU A 361 15.10 -27.47 5.92
CA LEU A 361 14.17 -27.08 6.97
C LEU A 361 14.72 -25.96 7.85
N ALA A 362 16.01 -26.00 8.20
CA ALA A 362 16.67 -24.94 8.96
C ALA A 362 16.62 -23.60 8.20
N ARG A 363 16.89 -23.63 6.90
CA ARG A 363 16.78 -22.44 6.04
C ARG A 363 15.34 -21.93 5.97
N ALA A 364 14.35 -22.78 5.78
CA ALA A 364 12.94 -22.43 5.79
C ALA A 364 12.51 -21.76 7.09
N MET A 365 12.94 -22.28 8.24
CA MET A 365 12.67 -21.71 9.56
C MET A 365 13.27 -20.30 9.71
N LEU A 366 14.50 -20.07 9.24
CA LEU A 366 15.13 -18.76 9.31
C LEU A 366 14.44 -17.74 8.39
N ILE A 367 14.03 -18.15 7.18
CA ILE A 367 13.27 -17.33 6.24
C ILE A 367 11.94 -16.93 6.87
N TYR A 368 11.22 -17.88 7.42
CA TYR A 368 9.93 -17.64 8.04
C TYR A 368 10.05 -16.68 9.24
N ALA A 369 10.94 -16.97 10.19
CA ALA A 369 11.16 -16.15 11.37
C ALA A 369 11.55 -14.69 11.04
N PHE A 370 12.28 -14.49 9.94
CA PHE A 370 12.66 -13.16 9.49
C PHE A 370 11.44 -12.30 9.10
N LEU A 371 10.46 -12.87 8.36
CA LEU A 371 9.24 -12.17 7.95
C LEU A 371 8.15 -12.18 9.03
N GLU A 372 8.04 -13.26 9.81
CA GLU A 372 7.03 -13.40 10.87
C GLU A 372 7.07 -12.26 11.87
N SER A 373 8.26 -11.78 12.20
CA SER A 373 8.44 -10.63 13.11
C SER A 373 7.68 -9.35 12.70
N ILE A 374 7.30 -9.20 11.42
CA ILE A 374 6.43 -8.13 10.92
C ILE A 374 4.96 -8.55 11.04
N VAL A 375 4.65 -9.80 10.70
CA VAL A 375 3.28 -10.31 10.79
C VAL A 375 2.78 -10.33 12.22
N ASP A 376 3.65 -10.60 13.19
CA ASP A 376 3.34 -10.57 14.62
C ASP A 376 2.89 -9.21 15.15
N ARG A 377 3.21 -8.14 14.43
CA ARG A 377 2.75 -6.78 14.78
C ARG A 377 1.29 -6.53 14.41
N VAL A 378 0.65 -7.43 13.65
CA VAL A 378 -0.79 -7.36 13.32
C VAL A 378 -1.60 -7.71 14.55
N SER A 379 -2.41 -6.77 15.05
CA SER A 379 -3.19 -6.95 16.28
C SER A 379 -4.36 -7.91 16.13
N HIS A 380 -4.98 -7.96 14.94
CA HIS A 380 -6.12 -8.84 14.67
C HIS A 380 -5.69 -10.29 14.42
N GLU A 381 -5.92 -11.17 15.41
CA GLU A 381 -5.47 -12.58 15.40
C GLU A 381 -5.88 -13.37 14.16
N PRO A 382 -7.15 -13.35 13.71
CA PRO A 382 -7.55 -14.12 12.52
C PRO A 382 -6.77 -13.68 11.25
N THR A 383 -6.51 -12.38 11.10
CA THR A 383 -5.72 -11.85 9.98
C THR A 383 -4.26 -12.25 10.10
N ARG A 384 -3.68 -12.19 11.30
CA ARG A 384 -2.31 -12.65 11.55
C ARG A 384 -2.11 -14.11 11.18
N VAL A 385 -3.04 -14.98 11.59
CA VAL A 385 -3.03 -16.42 11.22
C VAL A 385 -3.10 -16.57 9.69
N ARG A 386 -4.00 -15.86 9.01
CA ARG A 386 -4.11 -15.91 7.54
C ARG A 386 -2.81 -15.45 6.86
N MET A 387 -2.18 -14.39 7.35
CA MET A 387 -0.91 -13.90 6.81
C MET A 387 0.23 -14.89 7.01
N ARG A 388 0.29 -15.57 8.17
CA ARG A 388 1.24 -16.65 8.44
C ARG A 388 1.07 -17.79 7.45
N GLU A 389 -0.16 -18.26 7.27
CA GLU A 389 -0.46 -19.33 6.30
C GLU A 389 -0.09 -18.93 4.87
N ALA A 390 -0.38 -17.71 4.46
CA ALA A 390 -0.03 -17.21 3.15
C ALA A 390 1.49 -17.11 2.93
N LEU A 391 2.26 -16.73 3.95
CA LEU A 391 3.73 -16.77 3.93
C LEU A 391 4.26 -18.19 3.83
N LEU A 392 3.78 -19.11 4.70
CA LEU A 392 4.20 -20.51 4.71
C LEU A 392 3.96 -21.20 3.36
N ALA A 393 2.82 -20.91 2.71
CA ALA A 393 2.51 -21.44 1.39
C ALA A 393 3.49 -21.00 0.28
N ARG A 394 4.27 -19.93 0.49
CA ARG A 394 5.23 -19.39 -0.48
C ARG A 394 6.70 -19.68 -0.16
N ILE A 395 6.99 -20.08 1.08
CA ILE A 395 8.34 -20.42 1.50
C ILE A 395 8.63 -21.90 1.14
N PRO A 396 9.77 -22.22 0.49
CA PRO A 396 10.15 -23.60 0.28
C PRO A 396 10.17 -24.38 1.61
N HIS A 397 9.58 -25.57 1.67
CA HIS A 397 9.41 -26.37 2.89
C HIS A 397 8.55 -25.69 3.99
N GLY A 398 7.73 -24.70 3.65
CA GLY A 398 6.86 -24.01 4.60
C GLY A 398 5.84 -24.95 5.26
N ASP A 399 5.33 -25.94 4.53
CA ASP A 399 4.41 -26.95 5.10
C ASP A 399 5.06 -27.79 6.21
N ASP A 400 6.36 -28.05 6.09
CA ASP A 400 7.11 -28.89 7.05
C ASP A 400 7.34 -28.14 8.39
N ILE A 401 7.29 -26.82 8.39
CA ILE A 401 7.48 -25.99 9.60
C ILE A 401 6.17 -25.55 10.27
N ARG A 402 4.99 -25.81 9.66
CA ARG A 402 3.67 -25.45 10.25
C ARG A 402 3.43 -25.97 11.65
N GLY A 403 4.01 -27.09 12.01
CA GLY A 403 3.85 -27.69 13.34
C GLY A 403 4.84 -27.20 14.39
N VAL A 404 5.78 -26.33 14.01
CA VAL A 404 6.86 -25.84 14.87
C VAL A 404 6.69 -24.33 15.16
N THR A 405 5.77 -23.69 14.45
CA THR A 405 5.44 -22.23 14.53
C THR A 405 4.03 -21.97 15.17
#